data_cc3992920712c4212e6de7bdd0319769
#
_entry.id   cc3992920712c4212e6de7bdd0319769
#
_cell.length_a   1.000
_cell.length_b   1.000
_cell.length_c   1.000
_cell.angle_alpha   90.00
_cell.angle_beta   90.00
_cell.angle_gamma   90.00
#
_symmetry.space_group_name_H-M   'P 1'
#
loop_
_entity.id
_entity.type
_entity.pdbx_description
1 polymer ?
#
loop_
_entity_poly.entity_id
_entity_poly.type
_entity_poly.pdbx_seq_one_letter_code
_entity_poly.pdbx_strand_id
1 'polypeptide(L)'
;MYLQHEESVNRDINRIRERIIEMAQCTETSLRDIITTCIEHNHTLAYGIILRDQYIDEKEKEIDRLCLEFIVKQQPVAQPLRFAFSAIKLNMEIERVGDYAESMARHLLKFGDWPSDEVRNLIIELAETAISMFHDAIQSFTEESIELARKTLATEDNVDKLRDQCINFLLSTPPNNIPLLSLLNVVRRFERVADQAQNICMEVLYMLTGEYLKHPGSEAYRVLFVDEHNSIRSRIAESVANGLNMDRFIFSSAGVDPKPINQRTIDFLKEKGFDISKNAPRALAQIPNLDYYHIVVVFASEAKGIFPRQPRKTIFLDWEIDVPSLSKDNDETIAAGYENMFTFIKTHVTNLVNAIAAGTTTDRRNS
;
A
#
# COMPACT_ATOMS: atom_id res chain seq x y z
N MET A 1 31.83 4.84 35.69
CA MET A 1 30.75 5.75 35.27
C MET A 1 30.21 5.40 33.88
N TYR A 2 31.04 5.23 32.82
CA TYR A 2 30.58 4.86 31.46
C TYR A 2 29.89 3.49 31.40
N LEU A 3 30.50 2.45 31.96
CA LEU A 3 29.92 1.08 32.02
C LEU A 3 28.57 1.05 32.78
N GLN A 4 28.44 1.80 33.87
CA GLN A 4 27.19 1.86 34.62
C GLN A 4 26.06 2.57 33.86
N HIS A 5 26.41 3.53 33.00
CA HIS A 5 25.43 4.19 32.13
C HIS A 5 24.93 3.22 31.04
N GLU A 6 25.85 2.52 30.38
CA GLU A 6 25.52 1.52 29.35
C GLU A 6 24.64 0.38 29.90
N GLU A 7 24.97 -0.14 31.10
CA GLU A 7 24.12 -1.13 31.79
C GLU A 7 22.73 -0.57 32.10
N SER A 8 22.63 0.70 32.49
CA SER A 8 21.33 1.36 32.74
C SER A 8 20.50 1.50 31.48
N VAL A 9 21.11 1.91 30.37
CA VAL A 9 20.46 2.02 29.04
C VAL A 9 19.92 0.67 28.60
N ASN A 10 20.76 -0.38 28.66
CA ASN A 10 20.37 -1.73 28.24
C ASN A 10 19.25 -2.32 29.09
N ARG A 11 19.25 -2.07 30.41
CA ARG A 11 18.17 -2.48 31.29
C ARG A 11 16.83 -1.83 30.93
N ASP A 12 16.84 -0.52 30.66
CA ASP A 12 15.62 0.20 30.30
C ASP A 12 15.09 -0.25 28.92
N ILE A 13 15.98 -0.49 27.93
CA ILE A 13 15.64 -1.07 26.63
C ILE A 13 14.98 -2.44 26.78
N ASN A 14 15.58 -3.33 27.58
CA ASN A 14 15.04 -4.68 27.79
C ASN A 14 13.67 -4.61 28.47
N ARG A 15 13.48 -3.70 29.42
CA ARG A 15 12.17 -3.50 30.05
C ARG A 15 11.09 -3.05 29.07
N ILE A 16 11.39 -2.12 28.18
CA ILE A 16 10.46 -1.69 27.14
C ILE A 16 10.15 -2.86 26.19
N ARG A 17 11.18 -3.58 25.75
CA ARG A 17 11.03 -4.74 24.87
C ARG A 17 10.13 -5.82 25.48
N GLU A 18 10.33 -6.17 26.75
CA GLU A 18 9.50 -7.15 27.46
C GLU A 18 8.02 -6.73 27.48
N ARG A 19 7.72 -5.44 27.72
CA ARG A 19 6.34 -4.94 27.72
C ARG A 19 5.69 -4.98 26.34
N ILE A 20 6.43 -4.66 25.30
CA ILE A 20 5.94 -4.77 23.91
C ILE A 20 5.63 -6.23 23.57
N ILE A 21 6.50 -7.18 23.93
CA ILE A 21 6.30 -8.61 23.71
C ILE A 21 5.05 -9.10 24.48
N GLU A 22 4.90 -8.71 25.75
CA GLU A 22 3.74 -9.06 26.57
C GLU A 22 2.42 -8.57 25.94
N MET A 23 2.39 -7.33 25.50
CA MET A 23 1.24 -6.74 24.80
C MET A 23 0.94 -7.47 23.48
N ALA A 24 1.96 -7.74 22.68
CA ALA A 24 1.81 -8.45 21.40
C ALA A 24 1.29 -9.89 21.59
N GLN A 25 1.76 -10.61 22.60
CA GLN A 25 1.25 -11.95 22.93
C GLN A 25 -0.22 -11.92 23.33
N CYS A 26 -0.62 -10.92 24.11
CA CYS A 26 -2.02 -10.71 24.48
C CYS A 26 -2.89 -10.44 23.26
N THR A 27 -2.41 -9.60 22.35
CA THR A 27 -3.08 -9.26 21.09
C THR A 27 -3.17 -10.47 20.15
N GLU A 28 -2.10 -11.23 19.97
CA GLU A 28 -2.10 -12.47 19.18
C GLU A 28 -3.10 -13.51 19.74
N THR A 29 -3.15 -13.64 21.07
CA THR A 29 -4.14 -14.51 21.73
C THR A 29 -5.58 -14.07 21.37
N SER A 30 -5.85 -12.76 21.36
CA SER A 30 -7.15 -12.24 20.96
C SER A 30 -7.50 -12.57 19.50
N LEU A 31 -6.53 -12.48 18.58
CA LEU A 31 -6.74 -12.86 17.18
C LEU A 31 -7.02 -14.37 17.01
N ARG A 32 -6.32 -15.23 17.73
CA ARG A 32 -6.56 -16.70 17.71
C ARG A 32 -7.92 -17.06 18.29
N ASP A 33 -8.31 -16.36 19.37
CA ASP A 33 -9.63 -16.51 19.98
C ASP A 33 -10.77 -16.08 19.03
N ILE A 34 -10.54 -15.12 18.11
CA ILE A 34 -11.48 -14.77 17.04
C ILE A 34 -11.75 -15.97 16.14
N ILE A 35 -10.72 -16.71 15.72
CA ILE A 35 -10.90 -17.92 14.88
C ILE A 35 -11.74 -18.96 15.64
N THR A 36 -11.41 -19.22 16.90
CA THR A 36 -12.16 -20.16 17.75
C THR A 36 -13.61 -19.71 17.94
N THR A 37 -13.83 -18.41 18.16
CA THR A 37 -15.18 -17.81 18.28
C THR A 37 -15.96 -17.98 16.98
N CYS A 38 -15.33 -17.81 15.83
CA CYS A 38 -15.92 -18.03 14.52
C CYS A 38 -16.36 -19.49 14.31
N ILE A 39 -15.54 -20.45 14.72
CA ILE A 39 -15.78 -21.88 14.50
C ILE A 39 -16.84 -22.42 15.46
N GLU A 40 -16.75 -22.05 16.75
CA GLU A 40 -17.52 -22.64 17.84
C GLU A 40 -18.77 -21.84 18.22
N HIS A 41 -18.97 -20.66 17.62
CA HIS A 41 -20.01 -19.69 18.03
C HIS A 41 -19.94 -19.34 19.53
N ASN A 42 -18.72 -19.23 20.06
CA ASN A 42 -18.47 -19.06 21.50
C ASN A 42 -18.59 -17.58 21.92
N HIS A 43 -19.80 -17.16 22.28
CA HIS A 43 -20.06 -15.79 22.71
C HIS A 43 -19.29 -15.41 23.99
N THR A 44 -19.03 -16.37 24.90
CA THR A 44 -18.26 -16.10 26.13
C THR A 44 -16.83 -15.71 25.78
N LEU A 45 -16.23 -16.37 24.79
CA LEU A 45 -14.90 -16.05 24.30
C LEU A 45 -14.88 -14.66 23.63
N ALA A 46 -15.92 -14.32 22.86
CA ALA A 46 -16.06 -12.99 22.27
C ALA A 46 -16.12 -11.89 23.34
N TYR A 47 -16.83 -12.07 24.44
CA TYR A 47 -16.80 -11.13 25.57
C TYR A 47 -15.41 -11.04 26.20
N GLY A 48 -14.69 -12.16 26.31
CA GLY A 48 -13.33 -12.20 26.80
C GLY A 48 -12.37 -11.35 25.96
N ILE A 49 -12.49 -11.42 24.62
CA ILE A 49 -11.69 -10.60 23.69
C ILE A 49 -12.00 -9.11 23.89
N ILE A 50 -13.28 -8.72 23.96
CA ILE A 50 -13.70 -7.33 24.17
C ILE A 50 -13.16 -6.76 25.47
N LEU A 51 -13.15 -7.54 26.54
CA LEU A 51 -12.62 -7.08 27.85
C LEU A 51 -11.09 -7.04 27.88
N ARG A 52 -10.43 -7.91 27.12
CA ARG A 52 -8.96 -7.96 27.01
C ARG A 52 -8.38 -6.73 26.34
N ASP A 53 -9.14 -6.09 25.47
CA ASP A 53 -8.78 -4.86 24.80
C ASP A 53 -8.43 -3.74 25.82
N GLN A 54 -9.18 -3.61 26.89
CA GLN A 54 -8.86 -2.68 27.97
C GLN A 54 -7.47 -2.93 28.58
N TYR A 55 -7.04 -4.18 28.68
CA TYR A 55 -5.70 -4.50 29.17
C TYR A 55 -4.62 -4.11 28.14
N ILE A 56 -4.90 -4.26 26.83
CA ILE A 56 -4.00 -3.83 25.74
C ILE A 56 -3.82 -2.32 25.81
N ASP A 57 -4.88 -1.54 25.97
CA ASP A 57 -4.86 -0.08 26.17
C ASP A 57 -4.02 0.37 27.37
N GLU A 58 -4.13 -0.36 28.49
CA GLU A 58 -3.32 -0.07 29.67
C GLU A 58 -1.84 -0.32 29.43
N LYS A 59 -1.51 -1.38 28.66
CA LYS A 59 -0.14 -1.69 28.25
C LYS A 59 0.43 -0.65 27.28
N GLU A 60 -0.37 -0.19 26.32
CA GLU A 60 0.01 0.90 25.42
C GLU A 60 0.48 2.12 26.20
N LYS A 61 -0.32 2.58 27.16
CA LYS A 61 0.01 3.74 28.02
C LYS A 61 1.24 3.51 28.88
N GLU A 62 1.43 2.28 29.39
CA GLU A 62 2.63 1.91 30.15
C GLU A 62 3.89 1.99 29.27
N ILE A 63 3.84 1.44 28.06
CA ILE A 63 4.97 1.42 27.11
C ILE A 63 5.34 2.84 26.69
N ASP A 64 4.37 3.66 26.33
CA ASP A 64 4.59 5.07 25.97
C ASP A 64 5.28 5.83 27.11
N ARG A 65 4.82 5.66 28.35
CA ARG A 65 5.45 6.26 29.51
C ARG A 65 6.89 5.79 29.69
N LEU A 66 7.17 4.50 29.54
CA LEU A 66 8.52 3.94 29.64
C LEU A 66 9.44 4.48 28.56
N CYS A 67 8.98 4.61 27.31
CA CYS A 67 9.75 5.18 26.21
C CYS A 67 10.08 6.66 26.46
N LEU A 68 9.11 7.46 26.91
CA LEU A 68 9.33 8.87 27.24
C LEU A 68 10.29 9.02 28.42
N GLU A 69 10.12 8.23 29.49
CA GLU A 69 11.05 8.23 30.63
C GLU A 69 12.46 7.85 30.20
N PHE A 70 12.62 6.86 29.33
CA PHE A 70 13.91 6.45 28.78
C PHE A 70 14.58 7.59 28.02
N ILE A 71 13.85 8.26 27.11
CA ILE A 71 14.39 9.39 26.34
C ILE A 71 14.85 10.52 27.25
N VAL A 72 14.05 10.90 28.25
CA VAL A 72 14.36 12.01 29.15
C VAL A 72 15.53 11.68 30.10
N LYS A 73 15.56 10.48 30.67
CA LYS A 73 16.56 10.08 31.67
C LYS A 73 17.91 9.73 31.06
N GLN A 74 17.89 8.98 29.96
CA GLN A 74 19.11 8.43 29.36
C GLN A 74 19.69 9.31 28.26
N GLN A 75 18.90 10.24 27.69
CA GLN A 75 19.27 11.09 26.56
C GLN A 75 19.96 10.30 25.44
N PRO A 76 19.32 9.20 24.96
CA PRO A 76 19.95 8.25 24.06
C PRO A 76 20.30 8.90 22.73
N VAL A 77 21.37 8.40 22.10
CA VAL A 77 21.81 8.80 20.75
C VAL A 77 21.92 7.58 19.85
N ALA A 78 21.89 7.80 18.54
CA ALA A 78 22.05 6.76 17.51
C ALA A 78 21.06 5.58 17.68
N GLN A 79 21.56 4.35 17.86
CA GLN A 79 20.74 3.14 17.91
C GLN A 79 19.75 3.13 19.10
N PRO A 80 20.11 3.45 20.35
CA PRO A 80 19.16 3.52 21.45
C PRO A 80 18.02 4.54 21.24
N LEU A 81 18.30 5.66 20.59
CA LEU A 81 17.24 6.62 20.22
C LEU A 81 16.31 6.06 19.15
N ARG A 82 16.86 5.41 18.10
CA ARG A 82 16.02 4.73 17.09
C ARG A 82 15.16 3.64 17.71
N PHE A 83 15.72 2.86 18.65
CA PHE A 83 14.94 1.87 19.39
C PHE A 83 13.72 2.51 20.07
N ALA A 84 13.91 3.58 20.86
CA ALA A 84 12.80 4.22 21.58
C ALA A 84 11.74 4.77 20.61
N PHE A 85 12.18 5.39 19.51
CA PHE A 85 11.29 5.92 18.49
C PHE A 85 10.48 4.82 17.79
N SER A 86 11.13 3.72 17.39
CA SER A 86 10.45 2.57 16.79
C SER A 86 9.55 1.85 17.81
N ALA A 87 9.95 1.75 19.08
CA ALA A 87 9.15 1.15 20.15
C ALA A 87 7.81 1.87 20.33
N ILE A 88 7.79 3.22 20.31
CA ILE A 88 6.54 4.01 20.36
C ILE A 88 5.62 3.67 19.18
N LYS A 89 6.19 3.54 17.99
CA LYS A 89 5.40 3.22 16.79
C LYS A 89 4.90 1.79 16.79
N LEU A 90 5.76 0.81 17.17
CA LEU A 90 5.34 -0.58 17.32
C LEU A 90 4.19 -0.70 18.31
N ASN A 91 4.29 0.02 19.45
CA ASN A 91 3.25 0.06 20.48
C ASN A 91 1.89 0.42 19.88
N MET A 92 1.83 1.50 19.11
CA MET A 92 0.62 1.97 18.43
C MET A 92 0.10 0.98 17.38
N GLU A 93 0.99 0.32 16.61
CA GLU A 93 0.56 -0.67 15.62
C GLU A 93 -0.01 -1.94 16.28
N ILE A 94 0.53 -2.37 17.43
CA ILE A 94 0.04 -3.52 18.20
C ILE A 94 -1.33 -3.22 18.83
N GLU A 95 -1.53 -2.03 19.39
CA GLU A 95 -2.82 -1.58 19.93
C GLU A 95 -3.89 -1.60 18.84
N ARG A 96 -3.62 -1.05 17.66
CA ARG A 96 -4.55 -1.12 16.52
C ARG A 96 -4.97 -2.54 16.15
N VAL A 97 -4.06 -3.50 16.25
CA VAL A 97 -4.40 -4.92 16.03
C VAL A 97 -5.33 -5.42 17.14
N GLY A 98 -5.16 -4.98 18.38
CA GLY A 98 -6.07 -5.22 19.49
C GLY A 98 -7.47 -4.68 19.21
N ASP A 99 -7.58 -3.40 18.82
CA ASP A 99 -8.81 -2.75 18.36
C ASP A 99 -9.53 -3.54 17.26
N TYR A 100 -8.76 -4.10 16.29
CA TYR A 100 -9.35 -4.93 15.25
C TYR A 100 -9.91 -6.23 15.80
N ALA A 101 -9.25 -6.88 16.76
CA ALA A 101 -9.76 -8.08 17.42
C ALA A 101 -11.04 -7.77 18.21
N GLU A 102 -11.07 -6.67 18.97
CA GLU A 102 -12.26 -6.20 19.69
C GLU A 102 -13.43 -5.94 18.73
N SER A 103 -13.19 -5.20 17.65
CA SER A 103 -14.18 -4.92 16.62
C SER A 103 -14.73 -6.19 15.98
N MET A 104 -13.87 -7.17 15.64
CA MET A 104 -14.29 -8.45 15.09
C MET A 104 -15.16 -9.23 16.09
N ALA A 105 -14.78 -9.28 17.36
CA ALA A 105 -15.56 -9.94 18.42
C ALA A 105 -16.98 -9.37 18.53
N ARG A 106 -17.15 -8.04 18.48
CA ARG A 106 -18.48 -7.38 18.47
C ARG A 106 -19.33 -7.76 17.25
N HIS A 107 -18.71 -7.93 16.10
CA HIS A 107 -19.41 -8.39 14.90
C HIS A 107 -19.82 -9.86 15.02
N LEU A 108 -18.97 -10.70 15.61
CA LEU A 108 -19.23 -12.12 15.81
C LEU A 108 -20.35 -12.38 16.82
N LEU A 109 -20.58 -11.53 17.80
CA LEU A 109 -21.74 -11.61 18.69
C LEU A 109 -23.10 -11.50 17.98
N LYS A 110 -23.11 -10.90 16.77
CA LYS A 110 -24.30 -10.77 15.93
C LYS A 110 -24.31 -11.77 14.77
N PHE A 111 -23.32 -12.64 14.73
CA PHE A 111 -23.10 -13.59 13.69
C PHE A 111 -23.96 -14.85 13.91
N GLY A 112 -24.66 -15.30 12.88
CA GLY A 112 -25.41 -16.54 12.87
C GLY A 112 -24.58 -17.68 12.26
N ASP A 113 -25.25 -18.49 11.42
CA ASP A 113 -24.60 -19.62 10.77
C ASP A 113 -23.73 -19.19 9.59
N TRP A 114 -22.73 -20.02 9.28
CA TRP A 114 -21.88 -19.86 8.13
C TRP A 114 -22.66 -20.09 6.82
N PRO A 115 -22.41 -19.27 5.78
CA PRO A 115 -23.05 -19.45 4.48
C PRO A 115 -22.72 -20.81 3.84
N SER A 116 -21.48 -21.24 3.97
CA SER A 116 -20.98 -22.54 3.54
C SER A 116 -19.64 -22.86 4.21
N ASP A 117 -19.24 -24.14 4.16
CA ASP A 117 -17.92 -24.58 4.66
C ASP A 117 -16.77 -23.96 3.85
N GLU A 118 -16.98 -23.70 2.56
CA GLU A 118 -15.97 -23.08 1.72
C GLU A 118 -15.66 -21.64 2.16
N VAL A 119 -16.70 -20.83 2.44
CA VAL A 119 -16.52 -19.46 2.98
C VAL A 119 -15.80 -19.49 4.29
N ARG A 120 -16.21 -20.40 5.19
CA ARG A 120 -15.56 -20.56 6.49
C ARG A 120 -14.07 -20.86 6.33
N ASN A 121 -13.73 -21.84 5.51
CA ASN A 121 -12.35 -22.27 5.31
C ASN A 121 -11.48 -21.16 4.70
N LEU A 122 -12.00 -20.41 3.72
CA LEU A 122 -11.30 -19.28 3.12
C LEU A 122 -11.02 -18.16 4.14
N ILE A 123 -11.98 -17.84 5.00
CA ILE A 123 -11.83 -16.81 6.03
C ILE A 123 -10.83 -17.27 7.10
N ILE A 124 -10.85 -18.56 7.48
CA ILE A 124 -9.87 -19.13 8.41
C ILE A 124 -8.46 -19.08 7.81
N GLU A 125 -8.28 -19.44 6.54
CA GLU A 125 -6.99 -19.38 5.86
C GLU A 125 -6.43 -17.95 5.80
N LEU A 126 -7.29 -16.97 5.48
CA LEU A 126 -6.93 -15.54 5.54
C LEU A 126 -6.50 -15.14 6.96
N ALA A 127 -7.28 -15.54 7.96
CA ALA A 127 -7.01 -15.22 9.37
C ALA A 127 -5.67 -15.82 9.84
N GLU A 128 -5.44 -17.10 9.58
CA GLU A 128 -4.19 -17.78 9.95
C GLU A 128 -2.97 -17.13 9.26
N THR A 129 -3.12 -16.74 7.98
CA THR A 129 -2.05 -16.07 7.23
C THR A 129 -1.74 -14.70 7.84
N ALA A 130 -2.76 -13.89 8.17
CA ALA A 130 -2.58 -12.58 8.78
C ALA A 130 -1.98 -12.68 10.19
N ILE A 131 -2.43 -13.66 11.00
CA ILE A 131 -1.88 -13.91 12.34
C ILE A 131 -0.42 -14.37 12.27
N SER A 132 -0.09 -15.24 11.30
CA SER A 132 1.31 -15.67 11.08
C SER A 132 2.20 -14.48 10.72
N MET A 133 1.72 -13.55 9.86
CA MET A 133 2.47 -12.33 9.55
C MET A 133 2.68 -11.45 10.78
N PHE A 134 1.66 -11.28 11.62
CA PHE A 134 1.78 -10.53 12.87
C PHE A 134 2.78 -11.18 13.83
N HIS A 135 2.69 -12.50 14.01
CA HIS A 135 3.63 -13.28 14.82
C HIS A 135 5.07 -13.09 14.33
N ASP A 136 5.33 -13.29 13.03
CA ASP A 136 6.66 -13.17 12.42
C ASP A 136 7.20 -11.73 12.53
N ALA A 137 6.33 -10.72 12.43
CA ALA A 137 6.70 -9.32 12.62
C ALA A 137 7.17 -9.07 14.07
N ILE A 138 6.44 -9.54 15.07
CA ILE A 138 6.84 -9.44 16.49
C ILE A 138 8.10 -10.26 16.77
N GLN A 139 8.22 -11.44 16.19
CA GLN A 139 9.43 -12.26 16.31
C GLN A 139 10.64 -11.55 15.69
N SER A 140 10.48 -10.87 14.55
CA SER A 140 11.55 -10.08 13.94
C SER A 140 12.05 -8.95 14.85
N PHE A 141 11.15 -8.32 15.62
CA PHE A 141 11.51 -7.33 16.65
C PHE A 141 12.24 -7.98 17.83
N THR A 142 11.74 -9.13 18.29
CA THR A 142 12.29 -9.85 19.45
C THR A 142 13.71 -10.35 19.17
N GLU A 143 13.94 -10.91 17.99
CA GLU A 143 15.22 -11.49 17.56
C GLU A 143 16.15 -10.48 16.86
N GLU A 144 15.70 -9.25 16.68
CA GLU A 144 16.40 -8.22 15.88
C GLU A 144 16.77 -8.73 14.48
N SER A 145 15.86 -9.46 13.83
CA SER A 145 16.10 -10.17 12.58
C SER A 145 15.64 -9.37 11.35
N ILE A 146 16.61 -8.81 10.63
CA ILE A 146 16.38 -8.14 9.33
C ILE A 146 15.83 -9.13 8.31
N GLU A 147 16.32 -10.37 8.31
CA GLU A 147 15.91 -11.41 7.34
C GLU A 147 14.44 -11.78 7.53
N LEU A 148 14.02 -12.03 8.78
CA LEU A 148 12.63 -12.36 9.10
C LEU A 148 11.69 -11.21 8.75
N ALA A 149 12.04 -9.96 9.09
CA ALA A 149 11.24 -8.79 8.74
C ALA A 149 11.04 -8.66 7.22
N ARG A 150 12.10 -8.84 6.41
CA ARG A 150 12.00 -8.81 4.94
C ARG A 150 11.19 -9.96 4.37
N LYS A 151 11.31 -11.16 4.93
CA LYS A 151 10.54 -12.33 4.53
C LYS A 151 9.05 -12.10 4.78
N THR A 152 8.71 -11.58 5.94
CA THR A 152 7.32 -11.27 6.32
C THR A 152 6.71 -10.21 5.40
N LEU A 153 7.45 -9.16 5.03
CA LEU A 153 7.00 -8.16 4.05
C LEU A 153 6.64 -8.77 2.69
N ALA A 154 7.33 -9.82 2.25
CA ALA A 154 7.05 -10.48 0.98
C ALA A 154 5.76 -11.34 0.97
N THR A 155 5.11 -11.53 2.13
CA THR A 155 3.90 -12.36 2.26
C THR A 155 2.60 -11.59 1.98
N GLU A 156 2.65 -10.25 1.87
CA GLU A 156 1.49 -9.36 1.65
C GLU A 156 0.61 -9.77 0.47
N ASP A 157 1.23 -10.05 -0.68
CA ASP A 157 0.52 -10.45 -1.90
C ASP A 157 -0.41 -11.65 -1.70
N ASN A 158 -0.10 -12.52 -0.75
CA ASN A 158 -0.91 -13.71 -0.46
C ASN A 158 -2.16 -13.35 0.34
N VAL A 159 -2.04 -12.48 1.34
CA VAL A 159 -3.20 -11.97 2.11
C VAL A 159 -4.17 -11.24 1.19
N ASP A 160 -3.67 -10.43 0.30
CA ASP A 160 -4.46 -9.69 -0.68
C ASP A 160 -5.28 -10.60 -1.60
N LYS A 161 -4.66 -11.68 -2.10
CA LYS A 161 -5.34 -12.70 -2.93
C LYS A 161 -6.45 -13.41 -2.15
N LEU A 162 -6.15 -13.85 -0.93
CA LEU A 162 -7.12 -14.54 -0.06
C LEU A 162 -8.31 -13.63 0.26
N ARG A 163 -8.06 -12.36 0.60
CA ARG A 163 -9.12 -11.39 0.84
C ARG A 163 -10.02 -11.21 -0.38
N ASP A 164 -9.43 -11.04 -1.59
CA ASP A 164 -10.22 -10.87 -2.81
C ASP A 164 -11.06 -12.11 -3.11
N GLN A 165 -10.53 -13.29 -2.87
CA GLN A 165 -11.28 -14.55 -2.98
C GLN A 165 -12.45 -14.58 -1.98
N CYS A 166 -12.23 -14.23 -0.71
CA CYS A 166 -13.27 -14.14 0.30
C CYS A 166 -14.38 -13.16 -0.10
N ILE A 167 -14.02 -11.95 -0.53
CA ILE A 167 -15.00 -10.92 -0.93
C ILE A 167 -15.80 -11.37 -2.14
N ASN A 168 -15.15 -11.89 -3.18
CA ASN A 168 -15.84 -12.35 -4.39
C ASN A 168 -16.80 -13.51 -4.10
N PHE A 169 -16.40 -14.44 -3.25
CA PHE A 169 -17.25 -15.55 -2.84
C PHE A 169 -18.47 -15.07 -2.04
N LEU A 170 -18.25 -14.17 -1.06
CA LEU A 170 -19.33 -13.60 -0.26
C LEU A 170 -20.34 -12.83 -1.11
N LEU A 171 -19.87 -12.05 -2.11
CA LEU A 171 -20.74 -11.28 -3.00
C LEU A 171 -21.50 -12.16 -4.00
N SER A 172 -20.99 -13.34 -4.35
CA SER A 172 -21.66 -14.29 -5.25
C SER A 172 -22.67 -15.19 -4.55
N THR A 173 -22.68 -15.21 -3.21
CA THR A 173 -23.59 -16.03 -2.42
C THR A 173 -24.99 -15.36 -2.31
N PRO A 174 -26.10 -16.07 -2.55
CA PRO A 174 -27.44 -15.47 -2.47
C PRO A 174 -27.73 -14.85 -1.11
N PRO A 175 -28.42 -13.70 -1.03
CA PRO A 175 -28.57 -12.89 0.18
C PRO A 175 -29.50 -13.45 1.26
N ASN A 176 -29.88 -14.73 1.20
CA ASN A 176 -30.83 -15.36 2.13
C ASN A 176 -30.17 -15.56 3.51
N ASN A 177 -30.42 -14.64 4.44
CA ASN A 177 -30.04 -14.71 5.88
C ASN A 177 -28.54 -14.72 6.21
N ILE A 178 -27.68 -14.25 5.32
CA ILE A 178 -26.25 -14.18 5.59
C ILE A 178 -25.94 -12.88 6.34
N PRO A 179 -25.19 -12.92 7.45
CA PRO A 179 -24.63 -11.73 8.08
C PRO A 179 -23.45 -11.20 7.26
N LEU A 180 -23.72 -10.90 5.98
CA LEU A 180 -22.72 -10.51 4.99
C LEU A 180 -21.83 -9.36 5.47
N LEU A 181 -22.43 -8.35 6.11
CA LEU A 181 -21.69 -7.21 6.65
C LEU A 181 -20.72 -7.61 7.77
N SER A 182 -21.13 -8.56 8.63
CA SER A 182 -20.24 -9.06 9.70
C SER A 182 -19.04 -9.81 9.13
N LEU A 183 -19.26 -10.69 8.15
CA LEU A 183 -18.18 -11.43 7.50
C LEU A 183 -17.26 -10.52 6.69
N LEU A 184 -17.80 -9.57 5.93
CA LEU A 184 -16.98 -8.56 5.22
C LEU A 184 -16.13 -7.72 6.17
N ASN A 185 -16.67 -7.38 7.35
CA ASN A 185 -15.89 -6.68 8.36
C ASN A 185 -14.74 -7.55 8.90
N VAL A 186 -15.00 -8.83 9.21
CA VAL A 186 -13.96 -9.77 9.66
C VAL A 186 -12.86 -9.91 8.61
N VAL A 187 -13.21 -10.13 7.34
CA VAL A 187 -12.26 -10.22 6.22
C VAL A 187 -11.39 -8.97 6.12
N ARG A 188 -12.00 -7.78 6.16
CA ARG A 188 -11.27 -6.50 6.11
C ARG A 188 -10.39 -6.25 7.32
N ARG A 189 -10.80 -6.73 8.51
CA ARG A 189 -9.98 -6.57 9.72
C ARG A 189 -8.75 -7.47 9.69
N PHE A 190 -8.84 -8.70 9.18
CA PHE A 190 -7.65 -9.54 8.99
C PHE A 190 -6.69 -9.00 7.93
N GLU A 191 -7.19 -8.40 6.84
CA GLU A 191 -6.32 -7.63 5.93
C GLU A 191 -5.57 -6.53 6.68
N ARG A 192 -6.27 -5.74 7.51
CA ARG A 192 -5.62 -4.68 8.29
C ARG A 192 -4.63 -5.20 9.34
N VAL A 193 -4.85 -6.38 9.91
CA VAL A 193 -3.85 -7.04 10.77
C VAL A 193 -2.55 -7.27 9.99
N ALA A 194 -2.64 -7.75 8.75
CA ALA A 194 -1.47 -7.93 7.89
C ALA A 194 -0.80 -6.59 7.53
N ASP A 195 -1.57 -5.53 7.26
CA ASP A 195 -1.04 -4.16 7.05
C ASP A 195 -0.24 -3.69 8.27
N GLN A 196 -0.76 -3.89 9.49
CA GLN A 196 -0.04 -3.51 10.71
C GLN A 196 1.23 -4.36 10.90
N ALA A 197 1.17 -5.67 10.59
CA ALA A 197 2.36 -6.52 10.62
C ALA A 197 3.48 -6.01 9.69
N GLN A 198 3.13 -5.49 8.51
CA GLN A 198 4.08 -4.83 7.63
C GLN A 198 4.67 -3.57 8.24
N ASN A 199 3.82 -2.70 8.82
CA ASN A 199 4.28 -1.48 9.48
C ASN A 199 5.28 -1.82 10.59
N ILE A 200 5.00 -2.86 11.40
CA ILE A 200 5.91 -3.36 12.42
C ILE A 200 7.24 -3.79 11.81
N CYS A 201 7.23 -4.60 10.73
CA CYS A 201 8.45 -5.02 10.02
C CYS A 201 9.25 -3.82 9.50
N MET A 202 8.60 -2.80 8.94
CA MET A 202 9.27 -1.60 8.46
C MET A 202 9.93 -0.81 9.59
N GLU A 203 9.29 -0.69 10.75
CA GLU A 203 9.88 -0.04 11.92
C GLU A 203 11.03 -0.86 12.52
N VAL A 204 10.96 -2.20 12.51
CA VAL A 204 12.07 -3.09 12.92
C VAL A 204 13.28 -2.87 12.02
N LEU A 205 13.07 -2.81 10.70
CA LEU A 205 14.16 -2.55 9.75
C LEU A 205 14.78 -1.18 9.96
N TYR A 206 13.96 -0.13 10.18
CA TYR A 206 14.46 1.19 10.52
C TYR A 206 15.24 1.20 11.85
N MET A 207 14.73 0.54 12.88
CA MET A 207 15.40 0.40 14.18
C MET A 207 16.81 -0.16 14.03
N LEU A 208 16.96 -1.21 13.22
CA LEU A 208 18.22 -1.95 13.06
C LEU A 208 19.19 -1.27 12.09
N THR A 209 18.70 -0.77 10.94
CA THR A 209 19.55 -0.25 9.88
C THR A 209 19.69 1.28 9.89
N GLY A 210 18.71 1.99 10.47
CA GLY A 210 18.59 3.45 10.36
C GLY A 210 18.02 3.92 9.02
N GLU A 211 17.71 3.02 8.11
CA GLU A 211 17.15 3.33 6.82
C GLU A 211 15.64 3.07 6.81
N TYR A 212 14.85 4.08 6.51
CA TYR A 212 13.45 3.84 6.19
C TYR A 212 13.39 3.08 4.87
N LEU A 213 12.89 1.86 4.92
CA LEU A 213 12.43 1.17 3.72
C LEU A 213 11.14 1.86 3.23
N LYS A 214 11.28 3.09 2.77
CA LYS A 214 10.33 3.61 1.81
C LYS A 214 10.51 2.79 0.55
N HIS A 215 9.39 2.40 -0.09
CA HIS A 215 9.47 1.84 -1.43
C HIS A 215 10.48 2.66 -2.25
N PRO A 216 11.46 2.03 -2.91
CA PRO A 216 12.42 2.77 -3.73
C PRO A 216 11.62 3.60 -4.73
N GLY A 217 11.60 4.91 -4.56
CA GLY A 217 10.83 5.82 -5.41
C GLY A 217 9.70 6.59 -4.75
N SER A 218 9.52 6.53 -3.41
CA SER A 218 8.46 7.30 -2.71
C SER A 218 8.67 8.82 -2.73
N GLU A 219 9.75 9.30 -3.29
CA GLU A 219 9.99 10.75 -3.45
C GLU A 219 9.47 11.30 -4.79
N ALA A 220 9.22 10.45 -5.79
CA ALA A 220 8.70 10.87 -7.09
C ALA A 220 7.43 10.12 -7.48
N TYR A 221 6.42 10.87 -7.88
CA TYR A 221 5.20 10.30 -8.45
C TYR A 221 5.50 9.71 -9.83
N ARG A 222 5.24 8.42 -10.01
CA ARG A 222 5.44 7.70 -11.28
C ARG A 222 4.14 7.62 -12.03
N VAL A 223 4.11 8.17 -13.23
CA VAL A 223 2.96 8.18 -14.12
C VAL A 223 3.29 7.45 -15.41
N LEU A 224 2.48 6.47 -15.77
CA LEU A 224 2.60 5.71 -17.01
C LEU A 224 1.46 6.06 -17.97
N PHE A 225 1.80 6.47 -19.17
CA PHE A 225 0.85 6.71 -20.25
C PHE A 225 0.81 5.50 -21.20
N VAL A 226 -0.37 4.93 -21.40
CA VAL A 226 -0.54 3.70 -22.19
C VAL A 226 -1.52 3.93 -23.33
N ASP A 227 -1.11 3.56 -24.55
CA ASP A 227 -1.97 3.44 -25.71
C ASP A 227 -1.72 2.10 -26.43
N GLU A 228 -2.35 1.88 -27.59
CA GLU A 228 -2.20 0.63 -28.32
C GLU A 228 -0.77 0.44 -28.85
N HIS A 229 -0.15 1.48 -29.44
CA HIS A 229 1.08 1.34 -30.22
C HIS A 229 2.30 2.09 -29.67
N ASN A 230 2.17 2.88 -28.61
CA ASN A 230 3.20 3.79 -28.12
C ASN A 230 3.82 4.68 -29.21
N SER A 231 2.98 5.15 -30.13
CA SER A 231 3.41 5.86 -31.32
C SER A 231 2.85 7.28 -31.47
N ILE A 232 1.73 7.61 -30.79
CA ILE A 232 1.07 8.91 -30.90
C ILE A 232 0.67 9.44 -29.51
N ARG A 233 -0.50 9.04 -28.97
CA ARG A 233 -1.12 9.63 -27.76
C ARG A 233 -0.23 9.55 -26.52
N SER A 234 0.24 8.36 -26.22
CA SER A 234 1.11 8.12 -25.06
C SER A 234 2.45 8.85 -25.17
N ARG A 235 2.96 9.02 -26.40
CA ARG A 235 4.18 9.79 -26.68
C ARG A 235 3.99 11.29 -26.53
N ILE A 236 2.87 11.83 -27.01
CA ILE A 236 2.50 13.23 -26.78
C ILE A 236 2.40 13.50 -25.28
N ALA A 237 1.72 12.59 -24.55
CA ALA A 237 1.55 12.75 -23.11
C ALA A 237 2.87 12.73 -22.33
N GLU A 238 3.75 11.77 -22.62
CA GLU A 238 5.09 11.69 -22.02
C GLU A 238 5.93 12.95 -22.31
N SER A 239 5.88 13.42 -23.57
CA SER A 239 6.64 14.62 -23.97
C SER A 239 6.14 15.89 -23.29
N VAL A 240 4.83 16.10 -23.25
CA VAL A 240 4.20 17.23 -22.55
C VAL A 240 4.49 17.16 -21.06
N ALA A 241 4.35 15.99 -20.44
CA ALA A 241 4.55 15.81 -19.01
C ALA A 241 6.01 16.06 -18.60
N ASN A 242 6.97 15.54 -19.34
CA ASN A 242 8.39 15.81 -19.10
C ASN A 242 8.74 17.29 -19.34
N GLY A 243 8.07 17.96 -20.28
CA GLY A 243 8.23 19.39 -20.52
C GLY A 243 7.76 20.29 -19.39
N LEU A 244 6.98 19.79 -18.42
CA LEU A 244 6.61 20.54 -17.23
C LEU A 244 7.77 20.70 -16.22
N ASN A 245 8.87 19.95 -16.38
CA ASN A 245 10.07 19.99 -15.53
C ASN A 245 9.77 19.92 -14.02
N MET A 246 8.94 18.95 -13.64
CA MET A 246 8.51 18.76 -12.25
C MET A 246 9.39 17.69 -11.56
N ASP A 247 10.32 18.12 -10.69
CA ASP A 247 11.34 17.28 -10.03
C ASP A 247 10.75 16.06 -9.27
N ARG A 248 9.50 16.15 -8.82
CA ARG A 248 8.82 15.09 -8.07
C ARG A 248 8.02 14.13 -8.93
N PHE A 249 8.20 14.17 -10.25
CA PHE A 249 7.47 13.30 -11.16
C PHE A 249 8.42 12.55 -12.09
N ILE A 250 8.08 11.29 -12.37
CA ILE A 250 8.73 10.46 -13.39
C ILE A 250 7.63 10.03 -14.36
N PHE A 251 7.74 10.49 -15.58
CA PHE A 251 6.78 10.15 -16.61
C PHE A 251 7.37 9.14 -17.59
N SER A 252 6.57 8.17 -17.98
CA SER A 252 6.91 7.12 -18.92
C SER A 252 5.75 6.82 -19.84
N SER A 253 6.01 6.22 -20.99
CA SER A 253 4.96 5.70 -21.86
C SER A 253 5.24 4.30 -22.36
N ALA A 254 4.18 3.55 -22.69
CA ALA A 254 4.25 2.21 -23.26
C ALA A 254 3.05 1.93 -24.18
N GLY A 255 3.19 0.94 -25.04
CA GLY A 255 2.12 0.42 -25.90
C GLY A 255 1.87 -1.05 -25.67
N VAL A 256 0.66 -1.48 -25.96
CA VAL A 256 0.27 -2.88 -25.93
C VAL A 256 0.98 -3.68 -27.00
N ASP A 257 0.93 -3.16 -28.26
CA ASP A 257 1.57 -3.68 -29.47
C ASP A 257 2.42 -2.55 -30.06
N PRO A 258 3.68 -2.36 -29.59
CA PRO A 258 4.50 -1.23 -30.00
C PRO A 258 4.78 -1.21 -31.50
N LYS A 259 4.56 -0.05 -32.11
CA LYS A 259 4.92 0.20 -33.54
C LYS A 259 5.88 1.38 -33.63
N PRO A 260 6.66 1.47 -34.72
CA PRO A 260 7.52 2.63 -34.95
C PRO A 260 6.74 3.94 -34.78
N ILE A 261 7.36 4.93 -34.18
CA ILE A 261 6.75 6.25 -34.01
C ILE A 261 6.48 6.85 -35.37
N ASN A 262 5.26 7.33 -35.60
CA ASN A 262 4.89 7.92 -36.85
C ASN A 262 5.70 9.20 -37.11
N GLN A 263 6.23 9.36 -38.34
CA GLN A 263 7.05 10.53 -38.72
C GLN A 263 6.29 11.84 -38.47
N ARG A 264 5.00 11.89 -38.78
CA ARG A 264 4.16 13.08 -38.50
C ARG A 264 4.09 13.42 -37.01
N THR A 265 4.09 12.43 -36.14
CA THR A 265 4.14 12.66 -34.67
C THR A 265 5.46 13.27 -34.24
N ILE A 266 6.57 12.80 -34.84
CA ILE A 266 7.91 13.33 -34.59
C ILE A 266 7.97 14.79 -35.04
N ASP A 267 7.54 15.07 -36.26
CA ASP A 267 7.59 16.42 -36.85
C ASP A 267 6.67 17.38 -36.06
N PHE A 268 5.46 16.95 -35.74
CA PHE A 268 4.51 17.73 -34.95
C PHE A 268 5.07 18.09 -33.56
N LEU A 269 5.61 17.09 -32.82
CA LEU A 269 6.18 17.33 -31.50
C LEU A 269 7.43 18.22 -31.56
N LYS A 270 8.22 18.09 -32.62
CA LYS A 270 9.38 18.95 -32.85
C LYS A 270 8.96 20.42 -33.08
N GLU A 271 7.87 20.68 -33.80
CA GLU A 271 7.28 22.03 -33.95
C GLU A 271 6.79 22.58 -32.60
N LYS A 272 6.33 21.72 -31.69
CA LYS A 272 5.93 22.08 -30.32
C LYS A 272 7.10 22.20 -29.34
N GLY A 273 8.34 21.96 -29.79
CA GLY A 273 9.56 22.07 -28.98
C GLY A 273 10.00 20.78 -28.29
N PHE A 274 9.42 19.62 -28.67
CA PHE A 274 9.76 18.32 -28.10
C PHE A 274 10.47 17.44 -29.14
N ASP A 275 11.73 17.10 -28.95
CA ASP A 275 12.47 16.20 -29.83
C ASP A 275 12.41 14.76 -29.31
N ILE A 276 11.65 13.93 -30.02
CA ILE A 276 11.50 12.49 -29.75
C ILE A 276 12.15 11.61 -30.82
N SER A 277 12.94 12.17 -31.72
CA SER A 277 13.51 11.46 -32.87
C SER A 277 14.39 10.27 -32.50
N LYS A 278 14.97 10.28 -31.28
CA LYS A 278 15.83 9.21 -30.73
C LYS A 278 15.09 8.22 -29.84
N ASN A 279 13.79 8.42 -29.58
CA ASN A 279 13.05 7.60 -28.67
C ASN A 279 12.53 6.34 -29.38
N ALA A 280 12.74 5.17 -28.77
CA ALA A 280 12.15 3.92 -29.25
C ALA A 280 10.78 3.67 -28.60
N PRO A 281 9.80 3.08 -29.31
CA PRO A 281 8.57 2.62 -28.67
C PRO A 281 8.88 1.51 -27.68
N ARG A 282 8.11 1.47 -26.58
CA ARG A 282 8.29 0.51 -25.48
C ARG A 282 7.05 -0.36 -25.33
N ALA A 283 7.24 -1.69 -25.21
CA ALA A 283 6.14 -2.59 -24.92
C ALA A 283 5.72 -2.52 -23.45
N LEU A 284 4.42 -2.57 -23.19
CA LEU A 284 3.89 -2.66 -21.84
C LEU A 284 4.43 -3.89 -21.10
N ALA A 285 4.58 -5.02 -21.79
CA ALA A 285 5.18 -6.24 -21.27
C ALA A 285 6.66 -6.10 -20.83
N GLN A 286 7.35 -5.05 -21.29
CA GLN A 286 8.73 -4.74 -20.92
C GLN A 286 8.81 -3.84 -19.68
N ILE A 287 7.69 -3.39 -19.15
CA ILE A 287 7.63 -2.64 -17.87
C ILE A 287 7.82 -3.65 -16.74
N PRO A 288 8.92 -3.60 -16.00
CA PRO A 288 9.29 -4.69 -15.08
C PRO A 288 8.33 -4.83 -13.89
N ASN A 289 7.69 -3.75 -13.48
CA ASN A 289 6.73 -3.80 -12.37
C ASN A 289 5.75 -2.63 -12.46
N LEU A 290 4.48 -2.95 -12.71
CA LEU A 290 3.40 -1.96 -12.76
C LEU A 290 3.03 -1.40 -11.36
N ASP A 291 3.31 -2.16 -10.30
CA ASP A 291 3.05 -1.73 -8.92
C ASP A 291 3.89 -0.51 -8.49
N TYR A 292 4.96 -0.21 -9.24
CA TYR A 292 5.76 0.99 -9.03
C TYR A 292 5.12 2.28 -9.56
N TYR A 293 4.06 2.17 -10.37
CA TYR A 293 3.38 3.34 -10.90
C TYR A 293 2.23 3.76 -9.98
N HIS A 294 2.23 5.02 -9.60
CA HIS A 294 1.16 5.61 -8.81
C HIS A 294 -0.09 5.87 -9.65
N ILE A 295 0.12 6.18 -10.94
CA ILE A 295 -0.94 6.48 -11.88
C ILE A 295 -0.64 5.82 -13.22
N VAL A 296 -1.64 5.16 -13.80
CA VAL A 296 -1.64 4.67 -15.17
C VAL A 296 -2.77 5.38 -15.93
N VAL A 297 -2.41 6.10 -16.97
CA VAL A 297 -3.34 6.77 -17.87
C VAL A 297 -3.48 5.97 -19.15
N VAL A 298 -4.69 5.54 -19.47
CA VAL A 298 -5.00 4.70 -20.63
C VAL A 298 -5.75 5.52 -21.68
N PHE A 299 -5.26 5.51 -22.95
CA PHE A 299 -5.86 6.25 -24.05
C PHE A 299 -6.69 5.40 -25.02
N ALA A 300 -6.77 4.09 -24.78
CA ALA A 300 -7.49 3.17 -25.66
C ALA A 300 -8.25 2.13 -24.83
N SER A 301 -9.47 1.82 -25.27
CA SER A 301 -10.33 0.82 -24.63
C SER A 301 -9.71 -0.59 -24.65
N GLU A 302 -8.92 -0.91 -25.68
CA GLU A 302 -8.21 -2.18 -25.82
C GLU A 302 -7.16 -2.37 -24.71
N ALA A 303 -6.55 -1.29 -24.25
CA ALA A 303 -5.57 -1.34 -23.16
C ALA A 303 -6.21 -1.65 -21.78
N LYS A 304 -7.51 -1.41 -21.60
CA LYS A 304 -8.24 -1.74 -20.35
C LYS A 304 -8.28 -3.25 -20.08
N GLY A 305 -8.42 -4.06 -21.12
CA GLY A 305 -8.49 -5.52 -21.02
C GLY A 305 -7.17 -6.20 -20.67
N ILE A 306 -6.06 -5.47 -20.76
CA ILE A 306 -4.71 -5.99 -20.51
C ILE A 306 -4.31 -5.89 -19.03
N PHE A 307 -5.02 -5.10 -18.26
CA PHE A 307 -4.86 -5.02 -16.81
C PHE A 307 -5.93 -5.88 -16.09
N PRO A 308 -5.86 -7.24 -16.15
CA PRO A 308 -6.86 -8.11 -15.53
C PRO A 308 -6.89 -7.98 -14.00
N ARG A 309 -5.82 -7.43 -13.42
CA ARG A 309 -5.74 -7.00 -12.02
C ARG A 309 -5.11 -5.62 -11.97
N GLN A 310 -5.90 -4.64 -11.58
CA GLN A 310 -5.37 -3.32 -11.30
C GLN A 310 -4.61 -3.39 -9.97
N PRO A 311 -3.33 -3.01 -9.93
CA PRO A 311 -2.59 -2.89 -8.66
C PRO A 311 -3.34 -1.93 -7.73
N ARG A 312 -3.48 -2.29 -6.46
CA ARG A 312 -4.34 -1.56 -5.50
C ARG A 312 -3.90 -0.13 -5.20
N LYS A 313 -2.60 0.10 -5.23
CA LYS A 313 -2.01 1.42 -4.95
C LYS A 313 -1.89 2.28 -6.21
N THR A 314 -2.29 1.76 -7.38
CA THR A 314 -2.21 2.45 -8.66
C THR A 314 -3.57 3.03 -9.05
N ILE A 315 -3.62 4.31 -9.36
CA ILE A 315 -4.81 4.99 -9.87
C ILE A 315 -4.85 4.80 -11.39
N PHE A 316 -5.95 4.22 -11.89
CA PHE A 316 -6.17 4.10 -13.33
C PHE A 316 -7.08 5.22 -13.82
N LEU A 317 -6.60 5.99 -14.79
CA LEU A 317 -7.33 7.06 -15.45
C LEU A 317 -7.56 6.69 -16.91
N ASP A 318 -8.75 6.96 -17.40
CA ASP A 318 -9.15 6.73 -18.77
C ASP A 318 -9.35 8.07 -19.48
N TRP A 319 -8.47 8.34 -20.44
CA TRP A 319 -8.53 9.54 -21.26
C TRP A 319 -8.82 9.17 -22.69
N GLU A 320 -10.08 8.94 -23.00
CA GLU A 320 -10.50 8.62 -24.36
C GLU A 320 -10.33 9.84 -25.27
N ILE A 321 -9.52 9.67 -26.32
CA ILE A 321 -9.35 10.64 -27.38
C ILE A 321 -9.07 9.94 -28.69
N ASP A 322 -9.76 10.37 -29.74
CA ASP A 322 -9.61 9.80 -31.06
C ASP A 322 -8.29 10.23 -31.72
N VAL A 323 -7.72 9.31 -32.50
CA VAL A 323 -6.59 9.57 -33.35
C VAL A 323 -7.09 9.81 -34.76
N PRO A 324 -6.69 10.91 -35.44
CA PRO A 324 -7.08 11.15 -36.81
C PRO A 324 -6.63 10.01 -37.74
N SER A 325 -7.47 9.62 -38.68
CA SER A 325 -7.18 8.53 -39.62
C SER A 325 -6.14 8.98 -40.64
N LEU A 326 -4.88 8.55 -40.48
CA LEU A 326 -3.77 8.92 -41.34
C LEU A 326 -3.91 8.44 -42.81
N SER A 327 -4.83 7.50 -43.05
CA SER A 327 -5.07 6.93 -44.38
C SER A 327 -6.34 7.44 -45.07
N LYS A 328 -7.28 8.06 -44.32
CA LYS A 328 -8.60 8.46 -44.83
C LYS A 328 -8.82 9.96 -44.79
N ASP A 329 -8.14 10.68 -43.90
CA ASP A 329 -8.33 12.12 -43.71
C ASP A 329 -7.36 12.93 -44.59
N ASN A 330 -7.74 14.15 -44.94
CA ASN A 330 -6.88 15.10 -45.63
C ASN A 330 -5.87 15.73 -44.65
N ASP A 331 -4.82 16.36 -45.16
CA ASP A 331 -3.72 16.90 -44.34
C ASP A 331 -4.21 17.99 -43.35
N GLU A 332 -5.20 18.79 -43.72
CA GLU A 332 -5.79 19.82 -42.82
C GLU A 332 -6.55 19.17 -41.64
N THR A 333 -7.32 18.13 -41.91
CA THR A 333 -8.08 17.38 -40.90
C THR A 333 -7.12 16.65 -39.94
N ILE A 334 -6.05 16.07 -40.46
CA ILE A 334 -5.01 15.42 -39.68
C ILE A 334 -4.31 16.44 -38.76
N ALA A 335 -3.90 17.59 -39.32
CA ALA A 335 -3.24 18.64 -38.52
C ALA A 335 -4.16 19.17 -37.41
N ALA A 336 -5.44 19.44 -37.70
CA ALA A 336 -6.41 19.84 -36.73
C ALA A 336 -6.62 18.76 -35.66
N GLY A 337 -6.64 17.49 -36.01
CA GLY A 337 -6.75 16.36 -35.10
C GLY A 337 -5.56 16.26 -34.12
N TYR A 338 -4.34 16.47 -34.63
CA TYR A 338 -3.12 16.52 -33.79
C TYR A 338 -3.15 17.70 -32.80
N GLU A 339 -3.59 18.89 -33.25
CA GLU A 339 -3.72 20.05 -32.37
C GLU A 339 -4.76 19.86 -31.26
N ASN A 340 -5.92 19.29 -31.61
CA ASN A 340 -6.97 18.97 -30.64
C ASN A 340 -6.47 17.94 -29.61
N MET A 341 -5.81 16.88 -30.06
CA MET A 341 -5.23 15.86 -29.21
C MET A 341 -4.14 16.42 -28.30
N PHE A 342 -3.24 17.23 -28.83
CA PHE A 342 -2.20 17.89 -28.05
C PHE A 342 -2.80 18.81 -26.97
N THR A 343 -3.78 19.63 -27.33
CA THR A 343 -4.46 20.54 -26.40
C THR A 343 -5.18 19.79 -25.31
N PHE A 344 -5.90 18.72 -25.64
CA PHE A 344 -6.57 17.85 -24.69
C PHE A 344 -5.57 17.24 -23.71
N ILE A 345 -4.55 16.56 -24.23
CA ILE A 345 -3.53 15.88 -23.42
C ILE A 345 -2.79 16.89 -22.54
N LYS A 346 -2.38 18.03 -23.10
CA LYS A 346 -1.69 19.08 -22.34
C LYS A 346 -2.53 19.58 -21.17
N THR A 347 -3.81 19.81 -21.40
CA THR A 347 -4.73 20.29 -20.36
C THR A 347 -4.88 19.23 -19.26
N HIS A 348 -5.11 17.96 -19.61
CA HIS A 348 -5.31 16.89 -18.65
C HIS A 348 -4.04 16.56 -17.86
N VAL A 349 -2.89 16.51 -18.50
CA VAL A 349 -1.58 16.31 -17.84
C VAL A 349 -1.29 17.45 -16.87
N THR A 350 -1.48 18.70 -17.31
CA THR A 350 -1.24 19.87 -16.46
C THR A 350 -2.15 19.88 -15.23
N ASN A 351 -3.45 19.59 -15.42
CA ASN A 351 -4.40 19.52 -14.32
C ASN A 351 -4.09 18.40 -13.33
N LEU A 352 -3.72 17.21 -13.83
CA LEU A 352 -3.32 16.08 -13.01
C LEU A 352 -2.08 16.41 -12.15
N VAL A 353 -1.04 16.94 -12.78
CA VAL A 353 0.19 17.31 -12.09
C VAL A 353 -0.06 18.41 -11.05
N ASN A 354 -0.82 19.44 -11.39
CA ASN A 354 -1.17 20.51 -10.48
C ASN A 354 -2.02 20.03 -9.29
N ALA A 355 -2.98 19.15 -9.52
CA ALA A 355 -3.80 18.58 -8.44
C ALA A 355 -2.96 17.80 -7.42
N ILE A 356 -1.97 17.04 -7.90
CA ILE A 356 -1.04 16.30 -7.03
C ILE A 356 -0.07 17.25 -6.33
N ALA A 357 0.48 18.23 -7.05
CA ALA A 357 1.44 19.19 -6.51
C ALA A 357 0.81 20.14 -5.47
N ALA A 358 -0.45 20.53 -5.63
CA ALA A 358 -1.15 21.41 -4.69
C ALA A 358 -1.26 20.85 -3.28
N GLY A 359 -1.37 19.52 -3.13
CA GLY A 359 -1.37 18.86 -1.83
C GLY A 359 0.00 18.81 -1.13
N THR A 360 1.09 19.15 -1.84
CA THR A 360 2.48 19.02 -1.33
C THR A 360 3.20 20.35 -1.09
N THR A 361 2.55 21.48 -1.39
CA THR A 361 3.16 22.84 -1.29
C THR A 361 2.91 23.56 0.04
N THR A 362 2.23 22.94 1.01
CA THR A 362 1.88 23.59 2.30
C THR A 362 3.06 23.71 3.28
N ASP A 363 4.26 23.22 2.98
CA ASP A 363 5.36 23.15 3.98
C ASP A 363 6.58 24.06 3.72
N ARG A 364 6.50 25.07 2.83
CA ARG A 364 7.61 25.99 2.59
C ARG A 364 7.31 27.49 2.76
N ARG A 365 6.33 27.86 3.57
CA ARG A 365 6.09 29.28 3.91
C ARG A 365 6.04 29.58 5.41
N ASN A 366 6.80 28.88 6.23
CA ASN A 366 7.10 29.33 7.60
C ASN A 366 8.43 28.71 8.06
N SER A 367 9.53 29.29 7.64
CA SER A 367 10.82 29.23 8.33
C SER A 367 11.65 30.44 7.96
#